data_d8e05041066c56a4bb505c9ea550a62c
#
_entry.id   d8e05041066c56a4bb505c9ea550a62c
#
_cell.length_a   1.000
_cell.length_b   1.000
_cell.length_c   1.000
_cell.angle_alpha   90.00
_cell.angle_beta   90.00
_cell.angle_gamma   90.00
#
_symmetry.space_group_name_H-M   'P 1'
#
loop_
_entity.id
_entity.type
_entity.pdbx_description
1 polymer ?
#
loop_
_entity_poly.entity_id
_entity_poly.type
_entity_poly.pdbx_seq_one_letter_code
_entity_poly.pdbx_strand_id
1 'polypeptide(L)'
;MIKKLQRRFALSRKGAVDTVKGSIFCALQNISFMLPVIMLYYLVDELISNSLGRSRIPFYVIGCVICAAVIVICTILQYNGTFFTTYEESGVRRVSLAEQLRKIPLSFFGKKDLADLTSAIMNDCAVLEQSQSHFVEPLIGSIISTVLIAVSLLFFNVRMALAAIWVLPVAFIIVGTASNVQKKLSQKSMAAKMACEDGIQECIETMGDLRSNNAEEKYLNGLEKKIRAVETRLIKSELGTAVFVVSASLVLRLGIATTALTGTYLLTKGELDIITFFMFLLVVSRLYEPLEGSLQNLAGIIATNSNIERMNEILDYDIQTGSDKLTNNGYDIEFSDVGFSYNSKETVLRDVSFTAKQGEVTALVGPSGGGKTTVSRLATRFWDIDKGKITIGGMDISKTDPETLMSLYSVVFQDVTLFDNTITENIRIGKKDATDEEVIAAAKLANVTEFVEKLPDKWNSTIGENGCELSGGERQRISIARAFLKDAPIILLDEATASLDVENETAIQTALSRLIKDKTVLIIAHRMRTVSGADKIVVLKDGSVAEQGSPATLIKENGEFARMVKLQTESLEWTI
;
A
#
# COMPACT_ATOMS: atom_id res chain seq x y z
N MET A 1 -9.30 24.12 6.02
CA MET A 1 -9.39 23.05 7.04
C MET A 1 -9.51 21.68 6.40
N ILE A 2 -10.48 21.42 5.53
CA ILE A 2 -10.72 20.11 4.88
C ILE A 2 -9.49 19.59 4.13
N LYS A 3 -8.85 20.39 3.24
CA LYS A 3 -7.62 19.98 2.52
C LYS A 3 -6.44 19.60 3.44
N LYS A 4 -6.33 20.26 4.62
CA LYS A 4 -5.31 19.88 5.60
C LYS A 4 -5.63 18.55 6.28
N LEU A 5 -6.90 18.27 6.57
CA LEU A 5 -7.34 16.98 7.11
C LEU A 5 -7.15 15.85 6.10
N GLN A 6 -7.49 16.06 4.81
CA GLN A 6 -7.27 15.09 3.76
C GLN A 6 -5.81 14.63 3.71
N ARG A 7 -4.87 15.57 3.62
CA ARG A 7 -3.44 15.23 3.54
C ARG A 7 -2.88 14.67 4.85
N ARG A 8 -3.39 15.16 6.00
CA ARG A 8 -2.90 14.74 7.32
C ARG A 8 -3.31 13.31 7.69
N PHE A 9 -4.43 12.81 7.17
CA PHE A 9 -4.98 11.50 7.51
C PHE A 9 -5.28 10.62 6.29
N ALA A 10 -4.74 10.98 5.12
CA ALA A 10 -4.97 10.28 3.84
C ALA A 10 -6.47 10.02 3.59
N LEU A 11 -7.30 11.08 3.71
CA LEU A 11 -8.76 11.00 3.60
C LEU A 11 -9.27 11.48 2.24
N SER A 12 -10.37 10.91 1.79
CA SER A 12 -11.18 11.48 0.74
C SER A 12 -11.79 12.82 1.18
N ARG A 13 -12.35 13.59 0.24
CA ARG A 13 -13.07 14.82 0.60
C ARG A 13 -14.29 14.54 1.47
N LYS A 14 -15.01 13.43 1.20
CA LYS A 14 -16.16 12.99 1.99
C LYS A 14 -15.69 12.58 3.40
N GLY A 15 -14.68 11.74 3.51
CA GLY A 15 -14.12 11.30 4.77
C GLY A 15 -13.64 12.44 5.66
N ALA A 16 -13.01 13.49 5.10
CA ALA A 16 -12.61 14.66 5.87
C ALA A 16 -13.81 15.48 6.40
N VAL A 17 -14.93 15.52 5.68
CA VAL A 17 -16.17 16.15 6.17
C VAL A 17 -16.82 15.30 7.25
N ASP A 18 -16.86 13.99 7.05
CA ASP A 18 -17.46 13.05 7.99
C ASP A 18 -16.68 12.99 9.31
N THR A 19 -15.33 13.08 9.27
CA THR A 19 -14.49 13.25 10.48
C THR A 19 -14.88 14.49 11.28
N VAL A 20 -15.17 15.61 10.63
CA VAL A 20 -15.63 16.83 11.34
C VAL A 20 -17.00 16.59 11.96
N LYS A 21 -17.95 15.96 11.25
CA LYS A 21 -19.27 15.62 11.80
C LYS A 21 -19.18 14.65 12.98
N GLY A 22 -18.37 13.58 12.84
CA GLY A 22 -18.11 12.60 13.89
C GLY A 22 -17.56 13.27 15.15
N SER A 23 -16.59 14.19 14.99
CA SER A 23 -16.05 14.98 16.11
C SER A 23 -17.11 15.84 16.80
N ILE A 24 -18.04 16.44 16.04
CA ILE A 24 -19.16 17.21 16.61
C ILE A 24 -20.11 16.28 17.37
N PHE A 25 -20.43 15.10 16.83
CA PHE A 25 -21.28 14.13 17.51
C PHE A 25 -20.63 13.59 18.80
N CYS A 26 -19.30 13.38 18.81
CA CYS A 26 -18.55 13.08 20.03
C CYS A 26 -18.67 14.20 21.08
N ALA A 27 -18.56 15.46 20.65
CA ALA A 27 -18.72 16.58 21.55
C ALA A 27 -20.17 16.68 22.12
N LEU A 28 -21.19 16.46 21.28
CA LEU A 28 -22.59 16.42 21.71
C LEU A 28 -22.85 15.29 22.71
N GLN A 29 -22.30 14.11 22.48
CA GLN A 29 -22.38 12.98 23.41
C GLN A 29 -21.76 13.35 24.77
N ASN A 30 -20.52 13.88 24.78
CA ASN A 30 -19.86 14.31 26.02
C ASN A 30 -20.68 15.36 26.78
N ILE A 31 -21.31 16.32 26.09
CA ILE A 31 -22.17 17.31 26.70
C ILE A 31 -23.46 16.67 27.22
N SER A 32 -24.04 15.68 26.51
CA SER A 32 -25.26 15.01 26.97
C SER A 32 -25.05 14.26 28.30
N PHE A 33 -23.85 13.78 28.58
CA PHE A 33 -23.48 13.18 29.86
C PHE A 33 -23.48 14.18 31.04
N MET A 34 -23.55 15.51 30.78
CA MET A 34 -23.72 16.53 31.80
C MET A 34 -25.19 16.74 32.22
N LEU A 35 -26.17 16.27 31.43
CA LEU A 35 -27.59 16.42 31.74
C LEU A 35 -28.00 15.80 33.09
N PRO A 36 -27.55 14.58 33.46
CA PRO A 36 -27.82 14.02 34.78
C PRO A 36 -27.27 14.86 35.93
N VAL A 37 -26.16 15.58 35.73
CA VAL A 37 -25.58 16.48 36.75
C VAL A 37 -26.51 17.65 37.02
N ILE A 38 -27.19 18.20 36.00
CA ILE A 38 -28.19 19.24 36.14
C ILE A 38 -29.39 18.75 36.97
N MET A 39 -29.87 17.55 36.69
CA MET A 39 -30.97 16.94 37.47
C MET A 39 -30.55 16.70 38.91
N LEU A 40 -29.31 16.26 39.14
CA LEU A 40 -28.79 16.08 40.49
C LEU A 40 -28.66 17.42 41.26
N TYR A 41 -28.26 18.50 40.57
CA TYR A 41 -28.21 19.83 41.12
C TYR A 41 -29.57 20.27 41.66
N TYR A 42 -30.64 20.18 40.87
CA TYR A 42 -32.00 20.52 41.30
C TYR A 42 -32.48 19.65 42.47
N LEU A 43 -32.18 18.36 42.47
CA LEU A 43 -32.53 17.46 43.57
C LEU A 43 -31.86 17.85 44.89
N VAL A 44 -30.57 18.18 44.84
CA VAL A 44 -29.80 18.60 46.02
C VAL A 44 -30.28 19.96 46.52
N ASP A 45 -30.58 20.89 45.62
CA ASP A 45 -31.14 22.21 45.97
C ASP A 45 -32.49 22.10 46.71
N GLU A 46 -33.42 21.28 46.20
CA GLU A 46 -34.71 21.01 46.84
C GLU A 46 -34.57 20.26 48.17
N LEU A 47 -33.56 19.37 48.30
CA LEU A 47 -33.26 18.68 49.56
C LEU A 47 -32.74 19.66 50.64
N ILE A 48 -31.81 20.53 50.29
CA ILE A 48 -31.23 21.50 51.23
C ILE A 48 -32.26 22.55 51.62
N SER A 49 -33.10 23.00 50.70
CA SER A 49 -34.19 23.97 50.96
C SER A 49 -35.42 23.34 51.66
N ASN A 50 -35.39 22.04 51.92
CA ASN A 50 -36.47 21.27 52.55
C ASN A 50 -37.80 21.36 51.79
N SER A 51 -37.74 21.60 50.47
CA SER A 51 -38.89 21.79 49.57
C SER A 51 -39.29 20.51 48.80
N LEU A 52 -38.58 19.40 49.00
CA LEU A 52 -38.81 18.11 48.32
C LEU A 52 -40.11 17.46 48.79
N GLY A 53 -41.18 17.56 48.01
CA GLY A 53 -42.46 16.90 48.26
C GLY A 53 -42.73 15.71 47.32
N ARG A 54 -43.66 14.82 47.70
CA ARG A 54 -44.08 13.67 46.84
C ARG A 54 -44.56 14.09 45.46
N SER A 55 -45.09 15.30 45.31
CA SER A 55 -45.52 15.88 44.03
C SER A 55 -44.38 16.12 43.02
N ARG A 56 -43.13 16.17 43.51
CA ARG A 56 -41.94 16.37 42.66
C ARG A 56 -41.34 15.06 42.10
N ILE A 57 -41.71 13.90 42.63
CA ILE A 57 -41.21 12.60 42.16
C ILE A 57 -41.43 12.41 40.65
N PRO A 58 -42.61 12.71 40.06
CA PRO A 58 -42.81 12.58 38.61
C PRO A 58 -41.86 13.48 37.81
N PHE A 59 -41.53 14.67 38.26
CA PHE A 59 -40.58 15.59 37.59
C PHE A 59 -39.20 14.95 37.47
N TYR A 60 -38.69 14.34 38.54
CA TYR A 60 -37.37 13.67 38.50
C TYR A 60 -37.40 12.40 37.68
N VAL A 61 -38.46 11.59 37.75
CA VAL A 61 -38.60 10.38 36.95
C VAL A 61 -38.67 10.71 35.46
N ILE A 62 -39.51 11.67 35.08
CA ILE A 62 -39.64 12.11 33.69
C ILE A 62 -38.33 12.74 33.20
N GLY A 63 -37.70 13.61 34.05
CA GLY A 63 -36.39 14.21 33.73
C GLY A 63 -35.31 13.19 33.50
N CYS A 64 -35.19 12.15 34.33
CA CYS A 64 -34.25 11.05 34.14
C CYS A 64 -34.52 10.27 32.85
N VAL A 65 -35.79 10.01 32.52
CA VAL A 65 -36.15 9.33 31.26
C VAL A 65 -35.77 10.17 30.04
N ILE A 66 -36.03 11.50 30.10
CA ILE A 66 -35.63 12.42 29.02
C ILE A 66 -34.09 12.48 28.88
N CYS A 67 -33.36 12.60 29.99
CA CYS A 67 -31.90 12.59 29.98
C CYS A 67 -31.37 11.28 29.34
N ALA A 68 -31.90 10.13 29.75
CA ALA A 68 -31.54 8.85 29.20
C ALA A 68 -31.83 8.77 27.69
N ALA A 69 -33.01 9.23 27.25
CA ALA A 69 -33.36 9.26 25.83
C ALA A 69 -32.42 10.15 25.02
N VAL A 70 -32.07 11.34 25.50
CA VAL A 70 -31.11 12.24 24.84
C VAL A 70 -29.73 11.62 24.76
N ILE A 71 -29.25 11.01 25.85
CA ILE A 71 -27.95 10.32 25.86
C ILE A 71 -27.92 9.18 24.82
N VAL A 72 -28.97 8.36 24.76
CA VAL A 72 -29.08 7.28 23.80
C VAL A 72 -29.07 7.81 22.36
N ILE A 73 -29.84 8.87 22.07
CA ILE A 73 -29.85 9.48 20.73
C ILE A 73 -28.47 10.04 20.37
N CYS A 74 -27.83 10.80 21.26
CA CYS A 74 -26.49 11.33 21.03
C CYS A 74 -25.45 10.22 20.85
N THR A 75 -25.56 9.12 21.59
CA THR A 75 -24.68 7.95 21.44
C THR A 75 -24.88 7.25 20.09
N ILE A 76 -26.12 7.09 19.63
CA ILE A 76 -26.40 6.52 18.30
C ILE A 76 -25.85 7.43 17.20
N LEU A 77 -26.03 8.75 17.30
CA LEU A 77 -25.50 9.70 16.33
C LEU A 77 -23.96 9.66 16.30
N GLN A 78 -23.33 9.62 17.48
CA GLN A 78 -21.89 9.51 17.61
C GLN A 78 -21.39 8.19 16.98
N TYR A 79 -22.00 7.07 17.35
CA TYR A 79 -21.62 5.75 16.83
C TYR A 79 -21.71 5.70 15.31
N ASN A 80 -22.83 6.15 14.73
CA ASN A 80 -23.00 6.19 13.28
C ASN A 80 -22.02 7.16 12.61
N GLY A 81 -21.81 8.32 13.22
CA GLY A 81 -20.93 9.37 12.66
C GLY A 81 -19.43 9.06 12.77
N THR A 82 -19.02 8.18 13.68
CA THR A 82 -17.62 7.77 13.84
C THR A 82 -17.33 6.42 13.19
N PHE A 83 -18.04 5.36 13.56
CA PHE A 83 -17.70 4.00 13.11
C PHE A 83 -18.14 3.73 11.69
N PHE A 84 -19.41 3.91 11.33
CA PHE A 84 -19.89 3.59 10.00
C PHE A 84 -19.21 4.43 8.91
N THR A 85 -19.06 5.73 9.14
CA THR A 85 -18.38 6.62 8.19
C THR A 85 -16.91 6.28 8.01
N THR A 86 -16.23 5.85 9.07
CA THR A 86 -14.83 5.42 9.02
C THR A 86 -14.66 4.11 8.27
N TYR A 87 -15.56 3.15 8.43
CA TYR A 87 -15.52 1.89 7.66
C TYR A 87 -15.74 2.15 6.16
N GLU A 88 -16.71 3.02 5.83
CA GLU A 88 -16.95 3.42 4.44
C GLU A 88 -15.71 4.09 3.84
N GLU A 89 -15.10 5.03 4.57
CA GLU A 89 -13.88 5.72 4.14
C GLU A 89 -12.69 4.76 4.00
N SER A 90 -12.58 3.76 4.87
CA SER A 90 -11.54 2.73 4.79
C SER A 90 -11.67 1.91 3.49
N GLY A 91 -12.90 1.57 3.11
CA GLY A 91 -13.18 0.92 1.82
C GLY A 91 -12.78 1.80 0.63
N VAL A 92 -13.18 3.08 0.63
CA VAL A 92 -12.80 4.06 -0.41
C VAL A 92 -11.29 4.21 -0.50
N ARG A 93 -10.59 4.26 0.64
CA ARG A 93 -9.13 4.37 0.70
C ARG A 93 -8.43 3.18 0.06
N ARG A 94 -8.85 1.94 0.39
CA ARG A 94 -8.30 0.72 -0.22
C ARG A 94 -8.51 0.69 -1.72
N VAL A 95 -9.70 1.03 -2.19
CA VAL A 95 -10.01 1.13 -3.62
C VAL A 95 -9.15 2.20 -4.30
N SER A 96 -8.99 3.38 -3.67
CA SER A 96 -8.16 4.46 -4.23
C SER A 96 -6.68 4.08 -4.32
N LEU A 97 -6.15 3.37 -3.31
CA LEU A 97 -4.78 2.84 -3.34
C LEU A 97 -4.60 1.80 -4.45
N ALA A 98 -5.53 0.86 -4.58
CA ALA A 98 -5.49 -0.15 -5.64
C ALA A 98 -5.58 0.49 -7.05
N GLU A 99 -6.46 1.48 -7.22
CA GLU A 99 -6.60 2.21 -8.48
C GLU A 99 -5.35 3.04 -8.82
N GLN A 100 -4.70 3.63 -7.80
CA GLN A 100 -3.44 4.33 -7.99
C GLN A 100 -2.32 3.35 -8.38
N LEU A 101 -2.19 2.21 -7.69
CA LEU A 101 -1.21 1.18 -8.02
C LEU A 101 -1.39 0.64 -9.45
N ARG A 102 -2.63 0.53 -9.94
CA ARG A 102 -2.90 0.14 -11.33
C ARG A 102 -2.32 1.11 -12.36
N LYS A 103 -2.25 2.42 -12.02
CA LYS A 103 -1.80 3.50 -12.92
C LYS A 103 -0.33 3.87 -12.76
N ILE A 104 0.29 3.48 -11.67
CA ILE A 104 1.71 3.72 -11.41
C ILE A 104 2.55 2.87 -12.37
N PRO A 105 3.66 3.42 -12.94
CA PRO A 105 4.53 2.66 -13.82
C PRO A 105 5.13 1.43 -13.14
N LEU A 106 5.37 0.37 -13.90
CA LEU A 106 5.96 -0.87 -13.38
C LEU A 106 7.34 -0.66 -12.75
N SER A 107 8.02 0.42 -13.09
CA SER A 107 9.27 0.86 -12.46
C SER A 107 9.17 1.04 -10.94
N PHE A 108 8.00 1.40 -10.44
CA PHE A 108 7.73 1.54 -9.00
C PHE A 108 7.83 0.20 -8.27
N PHE A 109 7.24 -0.85 -8.84
CA PHE A 109 7.24 -2.20 -8.25
C PHE A 109 8.64 -2.83 -8.21
N GLY A 110 9.54 -2.42 -9.10
CA GLY A 110 10.95 -2.84 -9.05
C GLY A 110 11.78 -2.15 -7.95
N LYS A 111 11.25 -1.08 -7.34
CA LYS A 111 11.91 -0.32 -6.27
C LYS A 111 11.31 -0.54 -4.89
N LYS A 112 10.12 -1.14 -4.82
CA LYS A 112 9.36 -1.38 -3.59
C LYS A 112 9.13 -2.87 -3.41
N ASP A 113 9.19 -3.32 -2.17
CA ASP A 113 8.80 -4.67 -1.82
C ASP A 113 7.27 -4.84 -1.95
N LEU A 114 6.84 -5.94 -2.56
CA LEU A 114 5.42 -6.29 -2.70
C LEU A 114 4.76 -6.51 -1.34
N ALA A 115 5.50 -7.03 -0.36
CA ALA A 115 5.03 -7.19 1.00
C ALA A 115 4.69 -5.84 1.64
N ASP A 116 5.53 -4.80 1.43
CA ASP A 116 5.27 -3.44 1.90
C ASP A 116 4.00 -2.85 1.28
N LEU A 117 3.79 -3.05 -0.03
CA LEU A 117 2.60 -2.56 -0.72
C LEU A 117 1.32 -3.26 -0.24
N THR A 118 1.38 -4.58 -0.06
CA THR A 118 0.28 -5.36 0.51
C THR A 118 -0.04 -4.90 1.93
N SER A 119 1.00 -4.72 2.77
CA SER A 119 0.87 -4.19 4.12
C SER A 119 0.26 -2.79 4.15
N ALA A 120 0.61 -1.91 3.21
CA ALA A 120 0.03 -0.57 3.11
C ALA A 120 -1.49 -0.62 2.84
N ILE A 121 -1.96 -1.51 1.94
CA ILE A 121 -3.39 -1.63 1.61
C ILE A 121 -4.17 -2.32 2.74
N MET A 122 -3.62 -3.39 3.32
CA MET A 122 -4.36 -4.22 4.28
C MET A 122 -4.19 -3.72 5.71
N ASN A 123 -2.95 -3.65 6.18
CA ASN A 123 -2.63 -3.36 7.58
C ASN A 123 -2.67 -1.86 7.90
N ASP A 124 -2.02 -1.01 7.08
CA ASP A 124 -1.98 0.42 7.36
C ASP A 124 -3.37 1.05 7.27
N CYS A 125 -4.21 0.62 6.31
CA CYS A 125 -5.61 1.04 6.25
C CYS A 125 -6.39 0.65 7.50
N ALA A 126 -6.18 -0.56 8.06
CA ALA A 126 -6.85 -1.00 9.28
C ALA A 126 -6.38 -0.18 10.52
N VAL A 127 -5.07 0.10 10.61
CA VAL A 127 -4.52 0.95 11.67
C VAL A 127 -5.08 2.38 11.61
N LEU A 128 -5.21 2.94 10.41
CA LEU A 128 -5.82 4.27 10.22
C LEU A 128 -7.31 4.28 10.53
N GLU A 129 -8.04 3.24 10.17
CA GLU A 129 -9.44 3.04 10.49
C GLU A 129 -9.64 3.05 12.02
N GLN A 130 -8.86 2.25 12.76
CA GLN A 130 -8.88 2.23 14.21
C GLN A 130 -8.49 3.60 14.81
N SER A 131 -7.45 4.23 14.29
CA SER A 131 -6.99 5.53 14.76
C SER A 131 -8.07 6.61 14.57
N GLN A 132 -8.75 6.62 13.45
CA GLN A 132 -9.77 7.62 13.14
C GLN A 132 -11.01 7.44 14.02
N SER A 133 -11.57 6.23 14.11
CA SER A 133 -12.80 5.95 14.85
C SER A 133 -12.62 6.04 16.37
N HIS A 134 -11.49 5.57 16.91
CA HIS A 134 -11.28 5.46 18.35
C HIS A 134 -10.42 6.57 18.96
N PHE A 135 -9.58 7.26 18.15
CA PHE A 135 -8.61 8.20 18.70
C PHE A 135 -8.83 9.64 18.21
N VAL A 136 -8.88 9.87 16.90
CA VAL A 136 -8.87 11.22 16.32
C VAL A 136 -10.19 11.95 16.58
N GLU A 137 -11.31 11.33 16.21
CA GLU A 137 -12.63 11.96 16.37
C GLU A 137 -13.02 12.16 17.83
N PRO A 138 -12.83 11.17 18.74
CA PRO A 138 -13.04 11.38 20.17
C PRO A 138 -12.14 12.45 20.77
N LEU A 139 -10.86 12.56 20.37
CA LEU A 139 -9.96 13.60 20.84
C LEU A 139 -10.45 15.01 20.47
N ILE A 140 -10.81 15.22 19.20
CA ILE A 140 -11.33 16.51 18.74
C ILE A 140 -12.65 16.83 19.46
N GLY A 141 -13.55 15.85 19.58
CA GLY A 141 -14.82 15.99 20.29
C GLY A 141 -14.63 16.32 21.77
N SER A 142 -13.68 15.67 22.43
CA SER A 142 -13.34 15.94 23.85
C SER A 142 -12.78 17.35 24.05
N ILE A 143 -11.93 17.82 23.14
CA ILE A 143 -11.42 19.21 23.19
C ILE A 143 -12.57 20.21 23.05
N ILE A 144 -13.46 20.00 22.07
CA ILE A 144 -14.61 20.89 21.83
C ILE A 144 -15.53 20.92 23.07
N SER A 145 -15.93 19.77 23.58
CA SER A 145 -16.82 19.68 24.76
C SER A 145 -16.17 20.27 26.00
N THR A 146 -14.90 19.99 26.26
CA THR A 146 -14.16 20.54 27.40
C THR A 146 -14.08 22.05 27.34
N VAL A 147 -13.79 22.64 26.16
CA VAL A 147 -13.77 24.11 26.00
C VAL A 147 -15.16 24.72 26.24
N LEU A 148 -16.22 24.12 25.68
CA LEU A 148 -17.59 24.63 25.87
C LEU A 148 -18.01 24.56 27.32
N ILE A 149 -17.73 23.47 28.03
CA ILE A 149 -18.07 23.34 29.47
C ILE A 149 -17.21 24.31 30.31
N ALA A 150 -15.90 24.42 30.02
CA ALA A 150 -15.00 25.34 30.69
C ALA A 150 -15.48 26.81 30.56
N VAL A 151 -15.89 27.22 29.35
CA VAL A 151 -16.46 28.54 29.11
C VAL A 151 -17.78 28.74 29.90
N SER A 152 -18.66 27.74 29.93
CA SER A 152 -19.89 27.82 30.69
C SER A 152 -19.64 28.00 32.20
N LEU A 153 -18.64 27.33 32.76
CA LEU A 153 -18.26 27.49 34.18
C LEU A 153 -17.82 28.92 34.53
N LEU A 154 -17.23 29.66 33.62
CA LEU A 154 -16.83 31.07 33.85
C LEU A 154 -18.03 31.98 34.08
N PHE A 155 -19.20 31.67 33.53
CA PHE A 155 -20.42 32.44 33.76
C PHE A 155 -21.04 32.22 35.15
N PHE A 156 -20.74 31.08 35.82
CA PHE A 156 -21.23 30.79 37.16
C PHE A 156 -20.35 31.42 38.26
N ASN A 157 -19.06 31.13 38.26
CA ASN A 157 -18.09 31.72 39.18
C ASN A 157 -16.69 31.69 38.60
N VAL A 158 -16.14 32.88 38.28
CA VAL A 158 -14.83 33.01 37.60
C VAL A 158 -13.69 32.43 38.44
N ARG A 159 -13.68 32.60 39.76
CA ARG A 159 -12.58 32.12 40.62
C ARG A 159 -12.56 30.58 40.68
N MET A 160 -13.73 29.98 40.82
CA MET A 160 -13.87 28.51 40.79
C MET A 160 -13.54 27.94 39.44
N ALA A 161 -14.00 28.59 38.35
CA ALA A 161 -13.69 28.17 36.99
C ALA A 161 -12.17 28.22 36.68
N LEU A 162 -11.49 29.31 37.09
CA LEU A 162 -10.04 29.41 36.93
C LEU A 162 -9.30 28.33 37.72
N ALA A 163 -9.75 27.99 38.94
CA ALA A 163 -9.20 26.91 39.74
C ALA A 163 -9.36 25.52 39.08
N ALA A 164 -10.40 25.35 38.24
CA ALA A 164 -10.62 24.13 37.46
C ALA A 164 -9.85 24.12 36.13
N ILE A 165 -9.76 25.26 35.42
CA ILE A 165 -9.31 25.30 34.03
C ILE A 165 -7.78 25.33 33.89
N TRP A 166 -7.03 25.88 34.85
CA TRP A 166 -5.55 26.05 34.74
C TRP A 166 -4.79 24.76 34.44
N VAL A 167 -5.31 23.61 34.85
CA VAL A 167 -4.69 22.29 34.59
C VAL A 167 -4.73 21.88 33.12
N LEU A 168 -5.70 22.38 32.34
CA LEU A 168 -5.88 22.02 30.95
C LEU A 168 -4.67 22.44 30.09
N PRO A 169 -4.23 23.73 30.07
CA PRO A 169 -3.05 24.11 29.32
C PRO A 169 -1.79 23.40 29.79
N VAL A 170 -1.64 23.11 31.07
CA VAL A 170 -0.47 22.36 31.59
C VAL A 170 -0.47 20.93 31.08
N ALA A 171 -1.60 20.24 31.09
CA ALA A 171 -1.72 18.89 30.54
C ALA A 171 -1.38 18.88 29.03
N PHE A 172 -1.87 19.84 28.25
CA PHE A 172 -1.54 19.96 26.83
C PHE A 172 -0.05 20.26 26.59
N ILE A 173 0.61 21.07 27.43
CA ILE A 173 2.06 21.31 27.34
C ILE A 173 2.84 20.02 27.60
N ILE A 174 2.47 19.25 28.63
CA ILE A 174 3.12 17.96 28.94
C ILE A 174 3.02 17.03 27.72
N VAL A 175 1.84 16.86 27.16
CA VAL A 175 1.60 16.00 26.02
C VAL A 175 2.30 16.51 24.75
N GLY A 176 2.28 17.83 24.51
CA GLY A 176 2.97 18.45 23.39
C GLY A 176 4.49 18.24 23.43
N THR A 177 5.11 18.37 24.60
CA THR A 177 6.54 18.10 24.78
C THR A 177 6.88 16.63 24.65
N ALA A 178 5.99 15.74 25.11
CA ALA A 178 6.14 14.29 24.99
C ALA A 178 6.17 13.82 23.53
N SER A 179 5.44 14.48 22.63
CA SER A 179 5.27 14.04 21.24
C SER A 179 6.60 13.86 20.50
N ASN A 180 7.58 14.74 20.72
CA ASN A 180 8.92 14.65 20.09
C ASN A 180 9.76 13.49 20.64
N VAL A 181 9.67 13.22 21.92
CA VAL A 181 10.36 12.09 22.57
C VAL A 181 9.73 10.79 22.07
N GLN A 182 8.42 10.73 22.06
CA GLN A 182 7.66 9.57 21.60
C GLN A 182 7.92 9.25 20.14
N LYS A 183 7.94 10.26 19.26
CA LYS A 183 8.28 10.06 17.83
C LYS A 183 9.65 9.38 17.67
N LYS A 184 10.67 9.79 18.42
CA LYS A 184 12.01 9.17 18.39
C LYS A 184 12.00 7.74 18.93
N LEU A 185 11.24 7.46 19.98
CA LEU A 185 11.13 6.12 20.55
C LEU A 185 10.37 5.18 19.60
N SER A 186 9.27 5.63 19.04
CA SER A 186 8.48 4.88 18.05
C SER A 186 9.28 4.56 16.79
N GLN A 187 10.04 5.51 16.24
CA GLN A 187 10.91 5.28 15.08
C GLN A 187 11.98 4.20 15.36
N LYS A 188 12.59 4.21 16.55
CA LYS A 188 13.58 3.19 16.94
C LYS A 188 12.94 1.81 17.15
N SER A 189 11.73 1.78 17.68
CA SER A 189 10.95 0.53 17.84
C SER A 189 10.57 -0.04 16.47
N MET A 190 10.08 0.82 15.54
CA MET A 190 9.72 0.41 14.20
C MET A 190 10.92 -0.13 13.40
N ALA A 191 12.06 0.56 13.46
CA ALA A 191 13.29 0.09 12.80
C ALA A 191 13.74 -1.28 13.32
N ALA A 192 13.62 -1.54 14.64
CA ALA A 192 13.94 -2.84 15.21
C ALA A 192 12.93 -3.92 14.75
N LYS A 193 11.65 -3.57 14.64
CA LYS A 193 10.59 -4.46 14.16
C LYS A 193 10.84 -4.88 12.71
N MET A 194 11.10 -3.92 11.82
CA MET A 194 11.44 -4.20 10.41
C MET A 194 12.66 -5.10 10.29
N ALA A 195 13.76 -4.81 11.00
CA ALA A 195 14.95 -5.65 10.97
C ALA A 195 14.71 -7.09 11.50
N CYS A 196 13.71 -7.28 12.36
CA CYS A 196 13.29 -8.59 12.82
C CYS A 196 12.43 -9.30 11.77
N GLU A 197 11.48 -8.61 11.17
CA GLU A 197 10.62 -9.12 10.08
C GLU A 197 11.48 -9.57 8.89
N ASP A 198 12.43 -8.73 8.45
CA ASP A 198 13.41 -9.09 7.40
C ASP A 198 14.18 -10.36 7.76
N GLY A 199 14.63 -10.48 9.02
CA GLY A 199 15.35 -11.68 9.48
C GLY A 199 14.48 -12.93 9.54
N ILE A 200 13.19 -12.81 9.85
CA ILE A 200 12.26 -13.94 9.83
C ILE A 200 12.01 -14.38 8.37
N GLN A 201 11.77 -13.42 7.48
CA GLN A 201 11.57 -13.68 6.06
C GLN A 201 12.79 -14.38 5.46
N GLU A 202 14.00 -13.84 5.67
CA GLU A 202 15.25 -14.43 5.21
C GLU A 202 15.41 -15.87 5.74
N CYS A 203 15.06 -16.13 7.02
CA CYS A 203 15.11 -17.46 7.61
C CYS A 203 14.17 -18.44 6.88
N ILE A 204 12.96 -18.02 6.55
CA ILE A 204 11.98 -18.86 5.87
C ILE A 204 12.44 -19.15 4.43
N GLU A 205 12.86 -18.13 3.69
CA GLU A 205 13.31 -18.24 2.29
C GLU A 205 14.56 -19.12 2.17
N THR A 206 15.49 -19.01 3.11
CA THR A 206 16.78 -19.74 3.06
C THR A 206 16.80 -21.01 3.90
N MET A 207 15.66 -21.48 4.43
CA MET A 207 15.61 -22.63 5.34
C MET A 207 16.21 -23.92 4.73
N GLY A 208 16.02 -24.13 3.43
CA GLY A 208 16.62 -25.25 2.70
C GLY A 208 18.15 -25.21 2.72
N ASP A 209 18.72 -24.02 2.47
CA ASP A 209 20.18 -23.81 2.46
C ASP A 209 20.76 -23.87 3.88
N LEU A 210 20.06 -23.33 4.87
CA LEU A 210 20.47 -23.40 6.28
C LEU A 210 20.56 -24.85 6.74
N ARG A 211 19.57 -25.69 6.43
CA ARG A 211 19.56 -27.11 6.76
C ARG A 211 20.64 -27.89 6.04
N SER A 212 20.82 -27.65 4.74
CA SER A 212 21.83 -28.34 3.95
C SER A 212 23.26 -28.08 4.43
N ASN A 213 23.50 -26.94 5.10
CA ASN A 213 24.79 -26.52 5.63
C ASN A 213 24.91 -26.65 7.16
N ASN A 214 23.91 -27.22 7.87
CA ASN A 214 23.84 -27.30 9.34
C ASN A 214 24.09 -25.95 10.03
N ALA A 215 23.51 -24.86 9.47
CA ALA A 215 23.76 -23.50 9.91
C ALA A 215 22.59 -22.90 10.72
N GLU A 216 21.50 -23.67 11.00
CA GLU A 216 20.27 -23.21 11.63
C GLU A 216 20.51 -22.59 13.00
N GLU A 217 21.30 -23.28 13.87
CA GLU A 217 21.54 -22.82 15.23
C GLU A 217 22.21 -21.45 15.27
N LYS A 218 23.22 -21.24 14.40
CA LYS A 218 23.93 -19.96 14.32
C LYS A 218 23.01 -18.85 13.83
N TYR A 219 22.15 -19.14 12.85
CA TYR A 219 21.21 -18.18 12.30
C TYR A 219 20.11 -17.83 13.32
N LEU A 220 19.50 -18.84 13.96
CA LEU A 220 18.47 -18.66 14.99
C LEU A 220 18.98 -17.85 16.18
N ASN A 221 20.23 -18.03 16.61
CA ASN A 221 20.86 -17.19 17.64
C ASN A 221 20.96 -15.71 17.22
N GLY A 222 21.17 -15.45 15.93
CA GLY A 222 21.14 -14.11 15.35
C GLY A 222 19.73 -13.51 15.37
N LEU A 223 18.73 -14.30 14.98
CA LEU A 223 17.32 -13.91 14.95
C LEU A 223 16.78 -13.65 16.37
N GLU A 224 17.15 -14.49 17.36
CA GLU A 224 16.78 -14.27 18.77
C GLU A 224 17.26 -12.91 19.29
N LYS A 225 18.48 -12.49 18.91
CA LYS A 225 18.97 -11.15 19.28
C LYS A 225 18.13 -10.03 18.66
N LYS A 226 17.67 -10.19 17.40
CA LYS A 226 16.78 -9.24 16.75
C LYS A 226 15.41 -9.18 17.47
N ILE A 227 14.84 -10.34 17.84
CA ILE A 227 13.57 -10.44 18.59
C ILE A 227 13.71 -9.74 19.96
N ARG A 228 14.77 -10.02 20.73
CA ARG A 228 15.02 -9.37 22.03
C ARG A 228 15.24 -7.85 21.88
N ALA A 229 15.82 -7.41 20.76
CA ALA A 229 15.97 -5.99 20.48
C ALA A 229 14.61 -5.31 20.25
N VAL A 230 13.68 -5.96 19.53
CA VAL A 230 12.30 -5.49 19.37
C VAL A 230 11.60 -5.36 20.72
N GLU A 231 11.65 -6.42 21.55
CA GLU A 231 11.04 -6.43 22.88
C GLU A 231 11.55 -5.28 23.74
N THR A 232 12.88 -5.13 23.83
CA THR A 232 13.51 -4.07 24.63
C THR A 232 13.12 -2.67 24.13
N ARG A 233 13.03 -2.47 22.81
CA ARG A 233 12.64 -1.18 22.21
C ARG A 233 11.17 -0.89 22.42
N LEU A 234 10.32 -1.92 22.32
CA LEU A 234 8.87 -1.80 22.56
C LEU A 234 8.62 -1.40 24.01
N ILE A 235 9.19 -2.11 24.98
CA ILE A 235 9.07 -1.79 26.42
C ILE A 235 9.50 -0.34 26.69
N LYS A 236 10.64 0.10 26.13
CA LYS A 236 11.11 1.48 26.31
C LYS A 236 10.17 2.52 25.68
N SER A 237 9.55 2.20 24.55
CA SER A 237 8.58 3.06 23.90
C SER A 237 7.30 3.16 24.71
N GLU A 238 6.77 2.04 25.18
CA GLU A 238 5.55 1.98 26.00
C GLU A 238 5.73 2.70 27.35
N LEU A 239 6.80 2.41 28.09
CA LEU A 239 7.10 3.08 29.35
C LEU A 239 7.31 4.58 29.16
N GLY A 240 8.02 4.99 28.10
CA GLY A 240 8.22 6.40 27.79
C GLY A 240 6.89 7.12 27.54
N THR A 241 5.97 6.49 26.81
CA THR A 241 4.62 7.01 26.58
C THR A 241 3.81 7.07 27.87
N ALA A 242 3.81 5.98 28.65
CA ALA A 242 3.04 5.86 29.88
C ALA A 242 3.40 6.97 30.90
N VAL A 243 4.68 7.29 31.07
CA VAL A 243 5.13 8.34 31.99
C VAL A 243 4.47 9.69 31.66
N PHE A 244 4.45 10.09 30.39
CA PHE A 244 3.87 11.37 29.98
C PHE A 244 2.34 11.38 30.11
N VAL A 245 1.68 10.31 29.68
CA VAL A 245 0.22 10.19 29.75
C VAL A 245 -0.25 10.19 31.20
N VAL A 246 0.37 9.38 32.06
CA VAL A 246 0.04 9.33 33.49
C VAL A 246 0.31 10.68 34.15
N SER A 247 1.42 11.36 33.81
CA SER A 247 1.70 12.70 34.35
C SER A 247 0.64 13.72 33.95
N ALA A 248 0.18 13.69 32.70
CA ALA A 248 -0.91 14.58 32.25
C ALA A 248 -2.23 14.27 32.98
N SER A 249 -2.59 12.99 33.12
CA SER A 249 -3.78 12.55 33.87
C SER A 249 -3.71 12.97 35.34
N LEU A 250 -2.56 12.84 36.00
CA LEU A 250 -2.38 13.31 37.38
C LEU A 250 -2.57 14.82 37.49
N VAL A 251 -2.03 15.60 36.55
CA VAL A 251 -2.24 17.06 36.53
C VAL A 251 -3.73 17.42 36.37
N LEU A 252 -4.47 16.73 35.49
CA LEU A 252 -5.91 16.93 35.35
C LEU A 252 -6.65 16.69 36.68
N ARG A 253 -6.30 15.61 37.40
CA ARG A 253 -6.92 15.30 38.71
C ARG A 253 -6.58 16.33 39.79
N LEU A 254 -5.42 17.01 39.72
CA LEU A 254 -5.12 18.15 40.59
C LEU A 254 -6.11 19.28 40.42
N GLY A 255 -6.75 19.42 39.25
CA GLY A 255 -7.82 20.41 39.04
C GLY A 255 -9.03 20.21 39.96
N ILE A 256 -9.38 18.97 40.29
CA ILE A 256 -10.44 18.67 41.27
C ILE A 256 -10.01 19.16 42.66
N ALA A 257 -8.77 18.87 43.05
CA ALA A 257 -8.25 19.29 44.36
C ALA A 257 -8.16 20.81 44.50
N THR A 258 -7.67 21.53 43.48
CA THR A 258 -7.60 23.00 43.49
C THR A 258 -8.99 23.63 43.51
N THR A 259 -9.96 23.05 42.78
CA THR A 259 -11.35 23.48 42.82
C THR A 259 -11.96 23.29 44.22
N ALA A 260 -11.72 22.14 44.87
CA ALA A 260 -12.17 21.87 46.23
C ALA A 260 -11.56 22.84 47.24
N LEU A 261 -10.25 23.08 47.19
CA LEU A 261 -9.58 24.03 48.09
C LEU A 261 -10.09 25.46 47.91
N THR A 262 -10.19 25.92 46.67
CA THR A 262 -10.70 27.27 46.36
C THR A 262 -12.15 27.41 46.78
N GLY A 263 -12.98 26.40 46.54
CA GLY A 263 -14.38 26.41 46.93
C GLY A 263 -14.57 26.41 48.43
N THR A 264 -13.81 25.61 49.19
CA THR A 264 -13.82 25.63 50.66
C THR A 264 -13.41 26.99 51.20
N TYR A 265 -12.38 27.62 50.62
CA TYR A 265 -11.96 28.97 51.02
C TYR A 265 -13.05 30.01 50.75
N LEU A 266 -13.72 29.98 49.61
CA LEU A 266 -14.81 30.92 49.27
C LEU A 266 -16.06 30.68 50.15
N LEU A 267 -16.38 29.42 50.47
CA LEU A 267 -17.45 29.03 51.38
C LEU A 267 -17.22 29.59 52.79
N THR A 268 -16.01 29.46 53.35
CA THR A 268 -15.67 29.98 54.67
C THR A 268 -15.75 31.51 54.76
N LYS A 269 -15.57 32.19 53.61
CA LYS A 269 -15.76 33.65 53.51
C LYS A 269 -17.21 34.09 53.27
N GLY A 270 -18.14 33.17 53.05
CA GLY A 270 -19.51 33.50 52.67
C GLY A 270 -19.65 34.06 51.25
N GLU A 271 -18.62 33.93 50.38
CA GLU A 271 -18.62 34.42 48.99
C GLU A 271 -19.15 33.39 48.00
N LEU A 272 -19.40 32.14 48.45
CA LEU A 272 -19.90 31.04 47.64
C LEU A 272 -21.00 30.29 48.40
N ASP A 273 -22.03 29.89 47.70
CA ASP A 273 -23.09 29.05 48.18
C ASP A 273 -22.69 27.55 48.12
N ILE A 274 -23.19 26.75 49.07
CA ILE A 274 -22.84 25.33 49.18
C ILE A 274 -23.31 24.52 47.98
N ILE A 275 -24.43 24.90 47.37
CA ILE A 275 -25.01 24.23 46.21
C ILE A 275 -24.13 24.48 44.98
N THR A 276 -23.71 25.73 44.79
CA THR A 276 -22.77 26.09 43.70
C THR A 276 -21.44 25.39 43.89
N PHE A 277 -20.92 25.26 45.10
CA PHE A 277 -19.71 24.50 45.38
C PHE A 277 -19.84 23.02 44.97
N PHE A 278 -20.95 22.39 45.38
CA PHE A 278 -21.25 21.02 45.05
C PHE A 278 -21.39 20.80 43.53
N MET A 279 -22.08 21.71 42.83
CA MET A 279 -22.20 21.71 41.38
C MET A 279 -20.81 21.75 40.68
N PHE A 280 -19.93 22.65 41.13
CA PHE A 280 -18.59 22.75 40.59
C PHE A 280 -17.79 21.45 40.75
N LEU A 281 -17.84 20.82 41.91
CA LEU A 281 -17.17 19.54 42.16
C LEU A 281 -17.68 18.44 41.23
N LEU A 282 -18.98 18.34 41.02
CA LEU A 282 -19.61 17.37 40.13
C LEU A 282 -19.24 17.62 38.67
N VAL A 283 -19.35 18.86 38.20
CA VAL A 283 -19.04 19.20 36.81
C VAL A 283 -17.55 19.00 36.52
N VAL A 284 -16.67 19.44 37.43
CA VAL A 284 -15.22 19.33 37.25
C VAL A 284 -14.77 17.85 37.29
N SER A 285 -15.39 17.01 38.12
CA SER A 285 -15.09 15.58 38.13
C SER A 285 -15.38 14.90 36.79
N ARG A 286 -16.39 15.38 36.04
CA ARG A 286 -16.79 14.89 34.74
C ARG A 286 -16.07 15.59 33.56
N LEU A 287 -15.58 16.84 33.78
CA LEU A 287 -14.96 17.67 32.76
C LEU A 287 -13.72 17.02 32.15
N TYR A 288 -12.90 16.36 32.98
CA TYR A 288 -11.62 15.82 32.56
C TYR A 288 -11.70 14.40 31.95
N GLU A 289 -12.76 13.65 32.26
CA GLU A 289 -12.92 12.24 31.88
C GLU A 289 -12.79 11.99 30.36
N PRO A 290 -13.50 12.72 29.46
CA PRO A 290 -13.37 12.56 28.02
C PRO A 290 -11.97 12.91 27.51
N LEU A 291 -11.34 13.93 28.13
CA LEU A 291 -9.99 14.37 27.73
C LEU A 291 -8.92 13.39 28.21
N GLU A 292 -9.03 12.86 29.43
CA GLU A 292 -8.11 11.87 29.98
C GLU A 292 -8.08 10.61 29.10
N GLY A 293 -9.24 10.07 28.74
CA GLY A 293 -9.35 8.93 27.81
C GLY A 293 -8.75 9.21 26.44
N SER A 294 -8.99 10.40 25.91
CA SER A 294 -8.46 10.80 24.59
C SER A 294 -6.93 11.01 24.60
N LEU A 295 -6.38 11.53 25.71
CA LEU A 295 -4.93 11.70 25.85
C LEU A 295 -4.18 10.36 25.92
N GLN A 296 -4.79 9.33 26.51
CA GLN A 296 -4.22 7.96 26.51
C GLN A 296 -4.01 7.42 25.09
N ASN A 297 -4.88 7.79 24.16
CA ASN A 297 -4.84 7.33 22.77
C ASN A 297 -3.97 8.20 21.85
N LEU A 298 -3.42 9.31 22.35
CA LEU A 298 -2.60 10.22 21.54
C LEU A 298 -1.34 9.54 20.99
N ALA A 299 -0.80 8.57 21.71
CA ALA A 299 0.31 7.74 21.25
C ALA A 299 -0.04 6.98 19.96
N GLY A 300 -1.25 6.42 19.91
CA GLY A 300 -1.78 5.75 18.72
C GLY A 300 -1.86 6.69 17.52
N ILE A 301 -2.36 7.93 17.72
CA ILE A 301 -2.42 8.95 16.64
C ILE A 301 -1.03 9.29 16.11
N ILE A 302 -0.03 9.42 16.99
CA ILE A 302 1.35 9.73 16.58
C ILE A 302 1.97 8.56 15.81
N ALA A 303 1.70 7.33 16.23
CA ALA A 303 2.22 6.13 15.58
C ALA A 303 1.69 5.97 14.15
N THR A 304 0.49 6.46 13.84
CA THR A 304 -0.08 6.37 12.48
C THR A 304 0.57 7.28 11.45
N ASN A 305 1.41 8.24 11.86
CA ASN A 305 2.04 9.16 10.91
C ASN A 305 2.92 8.44 9.88
N SER A 306 3.65 7.37 10.27
CA SER A 306 4.47 6.59 9.35
C SER A 306 3.63 5.84 8.32
N ASN A 307 2.47 5.34 8.73
CA ASN A 307 1.52 4.65 7.84
C ASN A 307 0.91 5.63 6.82
N ILE A 308 0.58 6.86 7.29
CA ILE A 308 0.09 7.94 6.43
C ILE A 308 1.17 8.37 5.42
N GLU A 309 2.42 8.50 5.84
CA GLU A 309 3.54 8.86 4.97
C GLU A 309 3.72 7.81 3.85
N ARG A 310 3.67 6.51 4.18
CA ARG A 310 3.72 5.42 3.17
C ARG A 310 2.56 5.44 2.20
N MET A 311 1.35 5.67 2.69
CA MET A 311 0.16 5.78 1.82
C MET A 311 0.24 6.99 0.90
N ASN A 312 0.65 8.16 1.43
CA ASN A 312 0.80 9.36 0.63
C ASN A 312 1.91 9.19 -0.42
N GLU A 313 2.97 8.44 -0.13
CA GLU A 313 4.01 8.11 -1.12
C GLU A 313 3.42 7.34 -2.32
N ILE A 314 2.46 6.43 -2.08
CA ILE A 314 1.76 5.72 -3.16
C ILE A 314 0.78 6.65 -3.87
N LEU A 315 -0.04 7.40 -3.12
CA LEU A 315 -1.10 8.25 -3.68
C LEU A 315 -0.57 9.47 -4.45
N ASP A 316 0.58 10.02 -4.03
CA ASP A 316 1.23 11.18 -4.64
C ASP A 316 2.25 10.77 -5.72
N TYR A 317 2.44 9.46 -5.99
CA TYR A 317 3.39 9.01 -7.00
C TYR A 317 2.89 9.37 -8.41
N ASP A 318 3.82 9.85 -9.23
CA ASP A 318 3.52 10.26 -10.60
C ASP A 318 3.03 9.07 -11.43
N ILE A 319 1.88 9.24 -12.07
CA ILE A 319 1.30 8.25 -12.98
C ILE A 319 1.73 8.53 -14.41
N GLN A 320 1.93 7.48 -15.18
CA GLN A 320 2.11 7.63 -16.62
C GLN A 320 0.79 8.05 -17.27
N THR A 321 0.84 9.12 -18.04
CA THR A 321 -0.33 9.65 -18.76
C THR A 321 -0.07 9.61 -20.26
N GLY A 322 -1.13 9.62 -21.06
CA GLY A 322 -1.04 9.63 -22.50
C GLY A 322 -2.40 9.66 -23.18
N SER A 323 -2.39 9.64 -24.51
CA SER A 323 -3.60 9.58 -25.32
C SER A 323 -4.12 8.15 -25.41
N ASP A 324 -5.43 7.98 -25.25
CA ASP A 324 -6.12 6.70 -25.45
C ASP A 324 -6.27 6.33 -26.95
N LYS A 325 -5.80 7.19 -27.86
CA LYS A 325 -5.90 6.97 -29.30
C LYS A 325 -4.56 6.53 -29.87
N LEU A 326 -4.55 5.37 -30.52
CA LEU A 326 -3.46 4.90 -31.33
C LEU A 326 -3.39 5.67 -32.64
N THR A 327 -2.21 6.22 -32.97
CA THR A 327 -1.97 7.00 -34.20
C THR A 327 -0.86 6.39 -35.06
N ASN A 328 -0.45 5.16 -34.75
CA ASN A 328 0.60 4.43 -35.47
C ASN A 328 0.16 4.09 -36.91
N ASN A 329 1.13 4.23 -37.83
CA ASN A 329 0.99 3.79 -39.22
C ASN A 329 1.92 2.60 -39.45
N GLY A 330 1.41 1.40 -39.23
CA GLY A 330 2.20 0.19 -39.18
C GLY A 330 2.73 -0.14 -37.78
N TYR A 331 3.66 -1.10 -37.69
CA TYR A 331 4.14 -1.68 -36.43
C TYR A 331 5.66 -1.76 -36.33
N ASP A 332 6.40 -0.93 -37.08
CA ASP A 332 7.83 -0.77 -36.92
C ASP A 332 8.13 -0.20 -35.54
N ILE A 333 9.05 -0.81 -34.81
CA ILE A 333 9.55 -0.25 -33.52
C ILE A 333 10.87 0.43 -33.79
N GLU A 334 10.94 1.74 -33.56
CA GLU A 334 12.16 2.52 -33.79
C GLU A 334 12.67 3.11 -32.49
N PHE A 335 13.92 2.85 -32.18
CA PHE A 335 14.70 3.47 -31.11
C PHE A 335 15.61 4.52 -31.74
N SER A 336 15.55 5.77 -31.26
CA SER A 336 16.35 6.89 -31.76
C SER A 336 17.07 7.56 -30.60
N ASP A 337 18.39 7.38 -30.51
CA ASP A 337 19.31 7.93 -29.52
C ASP A 337 18.84 7.75 -28.07
N VAL A 338 18.35 6.56 -27.75
CA VAL A 338 17.72 6.25 -26.46
C VAL A 338 18.78 6.08 -25.37
N GLY A 339 18.66 6.90 -24.33
CA GLY A 339 19.42 6.79 -23.09
C GLY A 339 18.50 6.47 -21.90
N PHE A 340 18.99 5.64 -20.97
CA PHE A 340 18.21 5.21 -19.82
C PHE A 340 19.06 4.78 -18.63
N SER A 341 18.57 5.11 -17.42
CA SER A 341 19.14 4.73 -16.12
C SER A 341 18.03 4.29 -15.16
N TYR A 342 18.20 3.16 -14.45
CA TYR A 342 17.25 2.76 -13.40
C TYR A 342 17.31 3.67 -12.16
N ASN A 343 18.46 4.25 -11.93
CA ASN A 343 18.74 5.21 -10.87
C ASN A 343 19.74 6.25 -11.39
N SER A 344 19.83 7.39 -10.72
CA SER A 344 20.67 8.53 -11.15
C SER A 344 22.19 8.26 -11.14
N LYS A 345 22.64 7.06 -10.76
CA LYS A 345 24.07 6.75 -10.55
C LYS A 345 24.68 5.91 -11.68
N GLU A 346 23.88 5.13 -12.40
CA GLU A 346 24.40 4.17 -13.37
C GLU A 346 23.57 4.16 -14.66
N THR A 347 24.19 4.59 -15.76
CA THR A 347 23.56 4.62 -17.08
C THR A 347 23.60 3.21 -17.67
N VAL A 348 22.42 2.65 -17.99
CA VAL A 348 22.28 1.32 -18.53
C VAL A 348 22.26 1.31 -20.06
N LEU A 349 21.60 2.31 -20.68
CA LEU A 349 21.60 2.46 -22.14
C LEU A 349 22.15 3.83 -22.53
N ARG A 350 22.98 3.82 -23.60
CA ARG A 350 23.67 5.01 -24.13
C ARG A 350 23.46 5.09 -25.62
N ASP A 351 22.68 6.08 -26.06
CA ASP A 351 22.46 6.43 -27.47
C ASP A 351 22.07 5.21 -28.34
N VAL A 352 21.16 4.36 -27.81
CA VAL A 352 20.70 3.14 -28.50
C VAL A 352 19.80 3.52 -29.66
N SER A 353 20.20 3.14 -30.89
CA SER A 353 19.43 3.44 -32.12
C SER A 353 19.36 2.17 -33.00
N PHE A 354 18.14 1.68 -33.26
CA PHE A 354 17.86 0.60 -34.19
C PHE A 354 16.36 0.59 -34.55
N THR A 355 16.01 -0.17 -35.60
CA THR A 355 14.62 -0.38 -36.01
C THR A 355 14.33 -1.86 -36.10
N ALA A 356 13.27 -2.32 -35.42
CA ALA A 356 12.64 -3.62 -35.65
C ALA A 356 11.48 -3.42 -36.62
N LYS A 357 11.61 -3.93 -37.84
CA LYS A 357 10.64 -3.72 -38.91
C LYS A 357 9.42 -4.62 -38.79
N GLN A 358 8.31 -4.13 -39.25
CA GLN A 358 7.07 -4.88 -39.32
C GLN A 358 7.24 -6.16 -40.15
N GLY A 359 6.72 -7.26 -39.57
CA GLY A 359 6.79 -8.58 -40.24
C GLY A 359 8.15 -9.25 -40.19
N GLU A 360 9.15 -8.62 -39.52
CA GLU A 360 10.50 -9.20 -39.34
C GLU A 360 10.72 -9.64 -37.88
N VAL A 361 11.59 -10.60 -37.70
CA VAL A 361 12.11 -11.06 -36.41
C VAL A 361 13.43 -10.35 -36.12
N THR A 362 13.43 -9.44 -35.16
CA THR A 362 14.64 -8.75 -34.67
C THR A 362 15.10 -9.38 -33.37
N ALA A 363 16.33 -9.90 -33.32
CA ALA A 363 16.91 -10.51 -32.14
C ALA A 363 17.91 -9.58 -31.44
N LEU A 364 17.69 -9.36 -30.13
CA LEU A 364 18.62 -8.67 -29.23
C LEU A 364 19.58 -9.70 -28.63
N VAL A 365 20.85 -9.54 -28.88
CA VAL A 365 21.92 -10.42 -28.38
C VAL A 365 23.00 -9.60 -27.67
N GLY A 366 23.85 -10.25 -26.90
CA GLY A 366 24.95 -9.57 -26.19
C GLY A 366 25.23 -10.19 -24.82
N PRO A 367 26.30 -9.78 -24.15
CA PRO A 367 26.65 -10.28 -22.82
C PRO A 367 25.57 -9.98 -21.78
N SER A 368 25.61 -10.70 -20.66
CA SER A 368 24.75 -10.37 -19.49
C SER A 368 25.06 -8.95 -19.01
N GLY A 369 24.02 -8.20 -18.67
CA GLY A 369 24.15 -6.78 -18.32
C GLY A 369 24.27 -5.81 -19.51
N GLY A 370 24.27 -6.28 -20.77
CA GLY A 370 24.37 -5.43 -21.96
C GLY A 370 23.15 -4.54 -22.27
N GLY A 371 22.05 -4.65 -21.49
CA GLY A 371 20.86 -3.80 -21.64
C GLY A 371 19.70 -4.42 -22.43
N LYS A 372 19.76 -5.70 -22.83
CA LYS A 372 18.73 -6.39 -23.65
C LYS A 372 17.32 -6.32 -23.03
N THR A 373 17.19 -6.78 -21.79
CA THR A 373 15.91 -6.75 -21.05
C THR A 373 15.42 -5.33 -20.82
N THR A 374 16.35 -4.37 -20.65
CA THR A 374 16.01 -2.95 -20.52
C THR A 374 15.39 -2.42 -21.82
N VAL A 375 15.93 -2.74 -22.98
CA VAL A 375 15.35 -2.37 -24.30
C VAL A 375 13.92 -2.90 -24.44
N SER A 376 13.69 -4.18 -24.10
CA SER A 376 12.34 -4.77 -24.14
C SER A 376 11.36 -4.04 -23.20
N ARG A 377 11.78 -3.74 -21.97
CA ARG A 377 10.95 -3.01 -20.99
C ARG A 377 10.65 -1.57 -21.41
N LEU A 378 11.56 -0.91 -22.11
CA LEU A 378 11.34 0.44 -22.66
C LEU A 378 10.44 0.41 -23.88
N ALA A 379 10.52 -0.62 -24.75
CA ALA A 379 9.62 -0.80 -25.88
C ALA A 379 8.16 -0.87 -25.45
N THR A 380 7.88 -1.50 -24.30
CA THR A 380 6.52 -1.60 -23.70
C THR A 380 6.13 -0.40 -22.84
N ARG A 381 7.01 0.58 -22.69
CA ARG A 381 6.82 1.70 -21.78
C ARG A 381 6.59 1.28 -20.31
N PHE A 382 7.18 0.15 -19.87
CA PHE A 382 7.19 -0.20 -18.45
C PHE A 382 8.04 0.78 -17.62
N TRP A 383 8.97 1.46 -18.30
CA TRP A 383 9.76 2.60 -17.83
C TRP A 383 9.75 3.69 -18.90
N ASP A 384 9.77 4.94 -18.50
CA ASP A 384 10.01 6.05 -19.41
C ASP A 384 11.52 6.25 -19.62
N ILE A 385 11.92 6.69 -20.81
CA ILE A 385 13.31 6.96 -21.19
C ILE A 385 13.79 8.29 -20.63
N ASP A 386 15.10 8.40 -20.38
CA ASP A 386 15.75 9.66 -19.93
C ASP A 386 16.03 10.58 -21.14
N LYS A 387 16.40 10.00 -22.30
CA LYS A 387 16.81 10.71 -23.51
C LYS A 387 16.39 9.96 -24.76
N GLY A 388 16.21 10.68 -25.87
CA GLY A 388 15.89 10.10 -27.15
C GLY A 388 14.40 9.93 -27.39
N LYS A 389 14.03 8.96 -28.24
CA LYS A 389 12.64 8.70 -28.61
C LYS A 389 12.45 7.24 -28.98
N ILE A 390 11.28 6.67 -28.63
CA ILE A 390 10.83 5.34 -29.10
C ILE A 390 9.51 5.55 -29.80
N THR A 391 9.37 4.99 -31.02
CA THR A 391 8.13 5.07 -31.81
C THR A 391 7.65 3.70 -32.27
N ILE A 392 6.34 3.58 -32.46
CA ILE A 392 5.69 2.44 -33.14
C ILE A 392 4.95 2.99 -34.35
N GLY A 393 5.37 2.60 -35.57
CA GLY A 393 4.79 3.14 -36.80
C GLY A 393 4.76 4.66 -36.81
N GLY A 394 5.80 5.34 -36.32
CA GLY A 394 5.93 6.79 -36.20
C GLY A 394 5.23 7.40 -34.98
N MET A 395 4.36 6.67 -34.27
CA MET A 395 3.68 7.12 -33.05
C MET A 395 4.66 7.11 -31.86
N ASP A 396 4.77 8.22 -31.17
CA ASP A 396 5.60 8.37 -29.97
C ASP A 396 4.96 7.67 -28.76
N ILE A 397 5.59 6.60 -28.26
CA ILE A 397 5.02 5.81 -27.16
C ILE A 397 4.96 6.58 -25.85
N SER A 398 5.81 7.60 -25.64
CA SER A 398 5.80 8.41 -24.41
C SER A 398 4.51 9.24 -24.25
N LYS A 399 3.78 9.46 -25.35
CA LYS A 399 2.53 10.24 -25.41
C LYS A 399 1.27 9.39 -25.46
N THR A 400 1.42 8.06 -25.47
CA THR A 400 0.30 7.12 -25.56
C THR A 400 0.03 6.53 -24.19
N ASP A 401 -1.25 6.40 -23.80
CA ASP A 401 -1.61 5.73 -22.55
C ASP A 401 -1.01 4.31 -22.48
N PRO A 402 -0.37 3.91 -21.34
CA PRO A 402 0.29 2.61 -21.24
C PRO A 402 -0.64 1.41 -21.46
N GLU A 403 -1.89 1.46 -20.99
CA GLU A 403 -2.85 0.37 -21.18
C GLU A 403 -3.26 0.27 -22.66
N THR A 404 -3.47 1.41 -23.30
CA THR A 404 -3.76 1.49 -24.74
C THR A 404 -2.58 1.01 -25.57
N LEU A 405 -1.34 1.39 -25.20
CA LEU A 405 -0.13 0.93 -25.85
C LEU A 405 0.02 -0.59 -25.75
N MET A 406 -0.28 -1.16 -24.59
CA MET A 406 -0.19 -2.62 -24.38
C MET A 406 -1.17 -3.42 -25.23
N SER A 407 -2.21 -2.82 -25.80
CA SER A 407 -3.08 -3.50 -26.77
C SER A 407 -2.34 -3.93 -28.05
N LEU A 408 -1.23 -3.25 -28.39
CA LEU A 408 -0.39 -3.57 -29.54
C LEU A 408 0.59 -4.73 -29.29
N TYR A 409 0.81 -5.13 -28.05
CA TYR A 409 1.83 -6.10 -27.67
C TYR A 409 1.24 -7.40 -27.11
N SER A 410 1.81 -8.54 -27.52
CA SER A 410 1.76 -9.80 -26.75
C SER A 410 3.15 -10.06 -26.21
N VAL A 411 3.27 -10.26 -24.90
CA VAL A 411 4.56 -10.47 -24.22
C VAL A 411 4.61 -11.87 -23.65
N VAL A 412 5.68 -12.60 -23.96
CA VAL A 412 6.01 -13.90 -23.36
C VAL A 412 7.26 -13.70 -22.52
N PHE A 413 7.10 -13.68 -21.21
CA PHE A 413 8.19 -13.49 -20.25
C PHE A 413 8.97 -14.77 -20.01
N GLN A 414 10.22 -14.63 -19.56
CA GLN A 414 11.07 -15.72 -19.11
C GLN A 414 10.44 -16.41 -17.88
N ASP A 415 10.12 -15.62 -16.87
CA ASP A 415 9.45 -16.09 -15.66
C ASP A 415 7.94 -15.90 -15.82
N VAL A 416 7.24 -17.00 -16.00
CA VAL A 416 5.78 -17.00 -16.20
C VAL A 416 5.07 -16.93 -14.87
N THR A 417 4.31 -15.86 -14.67
CA THR A 417 3.40 -15.71 -13.52
C THR A 417 2.01 -16.23 -13.88
N LEU A 418 1.51 -17.15 -13.08
CA LEU A 418 0.15 -17.70 -13.19
C LEU A 418 -0.65 -17.34 -11.92
N PHE A 419 -1.96 -17.24 -12.09
CA PHE A 419 -2.87 -16.94 -10.98
C PHE A 419 -3.42 -18.24 -10.38
N ASP A 420 -3.69 -18.24 -9.10
CA ASP A 420 -4.39 -19.35 -8.43
C ASP A 420 -5.85 -19.39 -8.92
N ASN A 421 -6.03 -20.03 -10.07
CA ASN A 421 -7.28 -20.18 -10.77
C ASN A 421 -7.19 -21.39 -11.72
N THR A 422 -8.25 -21.63 -12.49
CA THR A 422 -8.26 -22.71 -13.49
C THR A 422 -7.33 -22.41 -14.66
N ILE A 423 -6.96 -23.45 -15.43
CA ILE A 423 -6.17 -23.29 -16.64
C ILE A 423 -6.90 -22.40 -17.65
N THR A 424 -8.21 -22.63 -17.84
CA THR A 424 -9.06 -21.81 -18.71
C THR A 424 -8.97 -20.33 -18.38
N GLU A 425 -9.16 -19.98 -17.12
CA GLU A 425 -9.13 -18.57 -16.68
C GLU A 425 -7.74 -17.97 -16.77
N ASN A 426 -6.69 -18.76 -16.53
CA ASN A 426 -5.32 -18.31 -16.75
C ASN A 426 -5.03 -17.97 -18.21
N ILE A 427 -5.57 -18.71 -19.18
CA ILE A 427 -5.42 -18.39 -20.61
C ILE A 427 -6.30 -17.22 -21.00
N ARG A 428 -7.55 -17.12 -20.45
CA ARG A 428 -8.51 -16.04 -20.72
C ARG A 428 -7.99 -14.64 -20.38
N ILE A 429 -6.97 -14.52 -19.52
CA ILE A 429 -6.27 -13.25 -19.25
C ILE A 429 -5.77 -12.59 -20.55
N GLY A 430 -5.44 -13.35 -21.58
CA GLY A 430 -5.02 -12.81 -22.89
C GLY A 430 -6.11 -11.96 -23.55
N LYS A 431 -7.40 -12.31 -23.39
CA LYS A 431 -8.55 -11.60 -23.92
C LYS A 431 -9.76 -11.84 -23.00
N LYS A 432 -10.09 -10.84 -22.19
CA LYS A 432 -11.07 -10.92 -21.09
C LYS A 432 -12.45 -11.48 -21.50
N ASP A 433 -12.93 -11.10 -22.68
CA ASP A 433 -14.26 -11.46 -23.17
C ASP A 433 -14.23 -12.68 -24.14
N ALA A 434 -13.13 -13.47 -24.11
CA ALA A 434 -13.00 -14.65 -24.95
C ALA A 434 -13.95 -15.75 -24.53
N THR A 435 -14.57 -16.44 -25.51
CA THR A 435 -15.37 -17.63 -25.27
C THR A 435 -14.49 -18.83 -24.93
N ASP A 436 -15.07 -19.87 -24.36
CA ASP A 436 -14.33 -21.11 -24.05
C ASP A 436 -13.74 -21.76 -25.31
N GLU A 437 -14.44 -21.65 -26.44
CA GLU A 437 -13.98 -22.17 -27.73
C GLU A 437 -12.73 -21.40 -28.22
N GLU A 438 -12.70 -20.07 -28.07
CA GLU A 438 -11.53 -19.23 -28.40
C GLU A 438 -10.34 -19.58 -27.52
N VAL A 439 -10.58 -19.77 -26.21
CA VAL A 439 -9.54 -20.17 -25.25
C VAL A 439 -8.94 -21.54 -25.60
N ILE A 440 -9.79 -22.52 -25.90
CA ILE A 440 -9.35 -23.88 -26.27
C ILE A 440 -8.62 -23.85 -27.61
N ALA A 441 -9.07 -23.03 -28.58
CA ALA A 441 -8.39 -22.88 -29.87
C ALA A 441 -6.98 -22.32 -29.70
N ALA A 442 -6.81 -21.26 -28.92
CA ALA A 442 -5.50 -20.68 -28.59
C ALA A 442 -4.60 -21.68 -27.84
N ALA A 443 -5.18 -22.41 -26.88
CA ALA A 443 -4.48 -23.45 -26.13
C ALA A 443 -3.97 -24.59 -27.01
N LYS A 444 -4.73 -25.02 -28.02
CA LYS A 444 -4.30 -26.02 -29.01
C LYS A 444 -3.10 -25.54 -29.82
N LEU A 445 -3.09 -24.27 -30.25
CA LEU A 445 -1.95 -23.68 -30.97
C LEU A 445 -0.68 -23.67 -30.13
N ALA A 446 -0.83 -23.52 -28.82
CA ALA A 446 0.27 -23.51 -27.86
C ALA A 446 0.62 -24.90 -27.29
N ASN A 447 0.04 -25.99 -27.82
CA ASN A 447 0.23 -27.37 -27.36
C ASN A 447 -0.12 -27.60 -25.87
N VAL A 448 -1.07 -26.82 -25.32
CA VAL A 448 -1.54 -26.93 -23.93
C VAL A 448 -2.39 -28.18 -23.73
N THR A 449 -3.18 -28.57 -24.75
CA THR A 449 -4.11 -29.70 -24.70
C THR A 449 -3.45 -31.00 -24.28
N GLU A 450 -2.19 -31.23 -24.69
CA GLU A 450 -1.46 -32.48 -24.44
C GLU A 450 -1.32 -32.82 -22.95
N PHE A 451 -1.10 -31.82 -22.10
CA PHE A 451 -0.98 -32.06 -20.66
C PHE A 451 -2.32 -31.87 -19.94
N VAL A 452 -3.18 -30.96 -20.40
CA VAL A 452 -4.48 -30.68 -19.77
C VAL A 452 -5.37 -31.91 -19.78
N GLU A 453 -5.37 -32.71 -20.86
CA GLU A 453 -6.16 -33.92 -20.96
C GLU A 453 -5.74 -35.03 -19.97
N LYS A 454 -4.55 -34.93 -19.39
CA LYS A 454 -4.02 -35.86 -18.38
C LYS A 454 -4.43 -35.45 -16.96
N LEU A 455 -4.93 -34.21 -16.76
CA LEU A 455 -5.35 -33.71 -15.45
C LEU A 455 -6.75 -34.20 -15.10
N PRO A 456 -7.05 -34.42 -13.80
CA PRO A 456 -8.35 -34.94 -13.35
C PRO A 456 -9.53 -34.07 -13.80
N ASP A 457 -9.44 -32.76 -13.59
CA ASP A 457 -10.50 -31.79 -13.91
C ASP A 457 -10.27 -31.06 -15.24
N LYS A 458 -9.28 -31.52 -16.03
CA LYS A 458 -8.95 -30.99 -17.36
C LYS A 458 -8.80 -29.46 -17.34
N TRP A 459 -9.57 -28.76 -18.16
CA TRP A 459 -9.56 -27.31 -18.31
C TRP A 459 -9.95 -26.56 -17.04
N ASN A 460 -10.71 -27.19 -16.14
CA ASN A 460 -11.14 -26.64 -14.85
C ASN A 460 -10.15 -26.96 -13.71
N SER A 461 -9.03 -27.64 -13.99
CA SER A 461 -8.00 -27.89 -12.98
C SER A 461 -7.44 -26.57 -12.46
N THR A 462 -7.47 -26.39 -11.15
CA THR A 462 -6.76 -25.30 -10.45
C THR A 462 -5.28 -25.64 -10.41
N ILE A 463 -4.44 -24.62 -10.54
CA ILE A 463 -2.98 -24.82 -10.73
C ILE A 463 -2.14 -24.32 -9.54
N GLY A 464 -2.80 -23.94 -8.46
CA GLY A 464 -2.16 -23.41 -7.25
C GLY A 464 -1.52 -22.05 -7.42
N GLU A 465 -0.99 -21.53 -6.34
CA GLU A 465 -0.33 -20.21 -6.32
C GLU A 465 0.88 -20.22 -7.28
N ASN A 466 0.90 -19.25 -8.19
CA ASN A 466 1.91 -19.12 -9.27
C ASN A 466 2.11 -20.38 -10.11
N GLY A 467 1.08 -21.25 -10.21
CA GLY A 467 1.15 -22.48 -10.99
C GLY A 467 2.14 -23.51 -10.43
N CYS A 468 2.27 -23.60 -9.10
CA CYS A 468 3.21 -24.50 -8.42
C CYS A 468 2.95 -25.99 -8.72
N GLU A 469 1.75 -26.36 -9.17
CA GLU A 469 1.39 -27.72 -9.56
C GLU A 469 1.80 -28.07 -11.00
N LEU A 470 2.32 -27.11 -11.77
CA LEU A 470 2.72 -27.26 -13.15
C LEU A 470 4.25 -27.23 -13.31
N SER A 471 4.76 -27.99 -14.27
CA SER A 471 6.15 -27.89 -14.72
C SER A 471 6.46 -26.54 -15.37
N GLY A 472 7.73 -26.15 -15.44
CA GLY A 472 8.15 -24.92 -16.13
C GLY A 472 7.68 -24.84 -17.59
N GLY A 473 7.73 -25.97 -18.33
CA GLY A 473 7.28 -26.05 -19.71
C GLY A 473 5.77 -25.91 -19.88
N GLU A 474 4.98 -26.45 -18.96
CA GLU A 474 3.52 -26.30 -18.97
C GLU A 474 3.11 -24.85 -18.67
N ARG A 475 3.75 -24.20 -17.70
CA ARG A 475 3.54 -22.76 -17.42
C ARG A 475 3.87 -21.91 -18.65
N GLN A 476 4.99 -22.20 -19.32
CA GLN A 476 5.40 -21.47 -20.52
C GLN A 476 4.37 -21.63 -21.65
N ARG A 477 3.83 -22.85 -21.88
CA ARG A 477 2.79 -23.09 -22.88
C ARG A 477 1.50 -22.32 -22.59
N ILE A 478 1.11 -22.17 -21.31
CA ILE A 478 -0.02 -21.30 -20.92
C ILE A 478 0.26 -19.84 -21.25
N SER A 479 1.49 -19.34 -21.02
CA SER A 479 1.88 -17.98 -21.38
C SER A 479 1.82 -17.75 -22.90
N ILE A 480 2.26 -18.73 -23.69
CA ILE A 480 2.15 -18.67 -25.15
C ILE A 480 0.70 -18.72 -25.60
N ALA A 481 -0.17 -19.51 -24.96
CA ALA A 481 -1.60 -19.54 -25.24
C ALA A 481 -2.26 -18.18 -24.96
N ARG A 482 -1.87 -17.46 -23.91
CA ARG A 482 -2.29 -16.05 -23.66
C ARG A 482 -1.92 -15.14 -24.82
N ALA A 483 -0.69 -15.30 -25.36
CA ALA A 483 -0.23 -14.50 -26.48
C ALA A 483 -1.00 -14.79 -27.78
N PHE A 484 -1.33 -16.06 -28.06
CA PHE A 484 -2.21 -16.45 -29.17
C PHE A 484 -3.63 -15.86 -29.03
N LEU A 485 -4.20 -15.98 -27.84
CA LEU A 485 -5.55 -15.48 -27.57
C LEU A 485 -5.66 -13.96 -27.71
N LYS A 486 -4.60 -13.23 -27.33
CA LYS A 486 -4.51 -11.78 -27.47
C LYS A 486 -4.34 -11.34 -28.90
N ASP A 487 -3.63 -12.13 -29.71
CA ASP A 487 -3.38 -11.93 -31.14
C ASP A 487 -2.88 -10.53 -31.52
N ALA A 488 -2.01 -9.96 -30.69
CA ALA A 488 -1.46 -8.62 -30.93
C ALA A 488 -0.50 -8.58 -32.13
N PRO A 489 -0.35 -7.43 -32.82
CA PRO A 489 0.53 -7.30 -33.99
C PRO A 489 2.02 -7.33 -33.67
N ILE A 490 2.40 -7.02 -32.44
CA ILE A 490 3.80 -7.02 -31.97
C ILE A 490 3.98 -8.10 -30.91
N ILE A 491 5.01 -8.93 -31.06
CA ILE A 491 5.38 -9.99 -30.10
C ILE A 491 6.70 -9.65 -29.45
N LEU A 492 6.74 -9.64 -28.14
CA LEU A 492 7.97 -9.59 -27.34
C LEU A 492 8.23 -10.95 -26.71
N LEU A 493 9.42 -11.52 -26.97
CA LEU A 493 9.84 -12.78 -26.39
C LEU A 493 11.08 -12.56 -25.53
N ASP A 494 10.97 -12.84 -24.24
CA ASP A 494 12.11 -12.81 -23.31
C ASP A 494 12.49 -14.24 -22.95
N GLU A 495 13.53 -14.77 -23.58
CA GLU A 495 14.16 -16.10 -23.35
C GLU A 495 13.16 -17.25 -23.06
N ALA A 496 12.14 -17.40 -23.90
CA ALA A 496 11.02 -18.32 -23.68
C ALA A 496 11.37 -19.84 -23.61
N THR A 497 12.64 -20.23 -23.71
CA THR A 497 13.07 -21.66 -23.78
C THR A 497 14.17 -22.02 -22.78
N ALA A 498 14.48 -21.18 -21.78
CA ALA A 498 15.50 -21.48 -20.79
C ALA A 498 15.07 -22.59 -19.83
N SER A 499 15.97 -23.52 -19.51
CA SER A 499 15.79 -24.54 -18.45
C SER A 499 14.68 -25.58 -18.66
N LEU A 500 14.37 -25.94 -19.93
CA LEU A 500 13.33 -26.91 -20.27
C LEU A 500 13.94 -28.26 -20.72
N ASP A 501 13.21 -29.33 -20.49
CA ASP A 501 13.49 -30.65 -21.07
C ASP A 501 13.27 -30.67 -22.60
N VAL A 502 13.88 -31.60 -23.28
CA VAL A 502 13.92 -31.64 -24.76
C VAL A 502 12.52 -31.73 -25.39
N GLU A 503 11.59 -32.48 -24.78
CA GLU A 503 10.23 -32.66 -25.31
C GLU A 503 9.45 -31.35 -25.22
N ASN A 504 9.48 -30.69 -24.05
CA ASN A 504 8.84 -29.39 -23.85
C ASN A 504 9.50 -28.30 -24.72
N GLU A 505 10.83 -28.30 -24.89
CA GLU A 505 11.53 -27.35 -25.77
C GLU A 505 11.00 -27.42 -27.19
N THR A 506 10.83 -28.63 -27.74
CA THR A 506 10.33 -28.85 -29.12
C THR A 506 8.88 -28.37 -29.28
N ALA A 507 8.01 -28.69 -28.30
CA ALA A 507 6.61 -28.26 -28.31
C ALA A 507 6.50 -26.73 -28.25
N ILE A 508 7.31 -26.08 -27.41
CA ILE A 508 7.34 -24.62 -27.25
C ILE A 508 7.91 -23.94 -28.51
N GLN A 509 8.98 -24.44 -29.09
CA GLN A 509 9.54 -23.90 -30.35
C GLN A 509 8.53 -23.97 -31.49
N THR A 510 7.78 -25.08 -31.60
CA THR A 510 6.72 -25.24 -32.58
C THR A 510 5.61 -24.22 -32.37
N ALA A 511 5.19 -24.02 -31.13
CA ALA A 511 4.18 -23.03 -30.77
C ALA A 511 4.66 -21.58 -31.07
N LEU A 512 5.88 -21.23 -30.67
CA LEU A 512 6.49 -19.93 -30.94
C LEU A 512 6.60 -19.65 -32.44
N SER A 513 7.05 -20.63 -33.26
CA SER A 513 7.14 -20.48 -34.73
C SER A 513 5.78 -20.16 -35.37
N ARG A 514 4.69 -20.69 -34.80
CA ARG A 514 3.33 -20.33 -35.25
C ARG A 514 2.93 -18.92 -34.80
N LEU A 515 3.29 -18.54 -33.56
CA LEU A 515 2.93 -17.27 -32.96
C LEU A 515 3.56 -16.07 -33.66
N ILE A 516 4.84 -16.20 -34.06
CA ILE A 516 5.63 -15.11 -34.67
C ILE A 516 5.31 -14.86 -36.15
N LYS A 517 4.57 -15.77 -36.80
CA LYS A 517 4.28 -15.67 -38.24
C LYS A 517 3.50 -14.40 -38.56
N ASP A 518 4.01 -13.62 -39.53
CA ASP A 518 3.41 -12.36 -40.02
C ASP A 518 3.29 -11.25 -38.93
N LYS A 519 4.06 -11.34 -37.84
CA LYS A 519 4.09 -10.37 -36.74
C LYS A 519 5.40 -9.57 -36.71
N THR A 520 5.38 -8.40 -36.08
CA THR A 520 6.62 -7.70 -35.71
C THR A 520 7.16 -8.33 -34.44
N VAL A 521 8.37 -8.87 -34.48
CA VAL A 521 8.88 -9.66 -33.36
C VAL A 521 10.19 -9.09 -32.83
N LEU A 522 10.26 -8.86 -31.53
CA LEU A 522 11.48 -8.51 -30.81
C LEU A 522 11.80 -9.62 -29.80
N ILE A 523 12.92 -10.31 -30.00
CA ILE A 523 13.34 -11.46 -29.18
C ILE A 523 14.60 -11.10 -28.39
N ILE A 524 14.60 -11.33 -27.08
CA ILE A 524 15.82 -11.38 -26.28
C ILE A 524 16.34 -12.83 -26.35
N ALA A 525 17.50 -13.01 -26.94
CA ALA A 525 18.05 -14.34 -27.15
C ALA A 525 19.35 -14.56 -26.38
N HIS A 526 19.38 -15.64 -25.63
CA HIS A 526 20.56 -16.16 -24.95
C HIS A 526 21.13 -17.42 -25.64
N ARG A 527 20.34 -18.06 -26.52
CA ARG A 527 20.75 -19.25 -27.31
C ARG A 527 20.85 -18.89 -28.78
N MET A 528 22.01 -19.19 -29.41
CA MET A 528 22.24 -18.89 -30.82
C MET A 528 21.32 -19.68 -31.77
N ARG A 529 20.79 -20.84 -31.37
CA ARG A 529 19.77 -21.57 -32.15
C ARG A 529 18.51 -20.75 -32.38
N THR A 530 18.10 -19.95 -31.41
CA THR A 530 16.94 -19.06 -31.52
C THR A 530 17.20 -17.87 -32.46
N VAL A 531 18.47 -17.50 -32.62
CA VAL A 531 18.90 -16.33 -33.40
C VAL A 531 19.14 -16.64 -34.87
N SER A 532 19.43 -17.91 -35.20
CA SER A 532 19.75 -18.31 -36.57
C SER A 532 18.63 -18.09 -37.58
N GLY A 533 17.37 -18.03 -37.10
CA GLY A 533 16.19 -17.75 -37.92
C GLY A 533 15.72 -16.30 -37.89
N ALA A 534 16.45 -15.39 -37.25
CA ALA A 534 16.09 -13.98 -37.20
C ALA A 534 16.45 -13.24 -38.49
N ASP A 535 15.62 -12.30 -38.92
CA ASP A 535 15.87 -11.43 -40.07
C ASP A 535 16.95 -10.40 -39.76
N LYS A 536 16.94 -9.88 -38.53
CA LYS A 536 17.88 -8.88 -38.04
C LYS A 536 18.40 -9.23 -36.65
N ILE A 537 19.68 -8.98 -36.43
CA ILE A 537 20.33 -9.04 -35.12
C ILE A 537 20.77 -7.65 -34.70
N VAL A 538 20.62 -7.35 -33.44
CA VAL A 538 21.14 -6.16 -32.78
C VAL A 538 21.99 -6.62 -31.60
N VAL A 539 23.28 -6.38 -31.67
CA VAL A 539 24.24 -6.72 -30.60
C VAL A 539 24.37 -5.56 -29.64
N LEU A 540 23.96 -5.78 -28.40
CA LEU A 540 24.09 -4.82 -27.32
C LEU A 540 25.30 -5.14 -26.44
N LYS A 541 26.22 -4.17 -26.32
CA LYS A 541 27.41 -4.28 -25.46
C LYS A 541 27.62 -2.97 -24.72
N ASP A 542 27.84 -3.06 -23.42
CA ASP A 542 28.07 -1.90 -22.53
C ASP A 542 27.01 -0.78 -22.67
N GLY A 543 25.76 -1.19 -22.91
CA GLY A 543 24.60 -0.30 -23.03
C GLY A 543 24.46 0.41 -24.38
N SER A 544 25.23 0.03 -25.40
CA SER A 544 25.18 0.62 -26.75
C SER A 544 25.01 -0.47 -27.82
N VAL A 545 24.54 -0.08 -29.01
CA VAL A 545 24.51 -0.98 -30.18
C VAL A 545 25.92 -1.11 -30.76
N ALA A 546 26.52 -2.29 -30.58
CA ALA A 546 27.85 -2.58 -31.12
C ALA A 546 27.79 -2.96 -32.58
N GLU A 547 26.81 -3.79 -32.96
CA GLU A 547 26.63 -4.30 -34.31
C GLU A 547 25.14 -4.47 -34.61
N GLN A 548 24.75 -4.32 -35.88
CA GLN A 548 23.41 -4.66 -36.34
C GLN A 548 23.41 -5.11 -37.80
N GLY A 549 22.67 -6.16 -38.14
CA GLY A 549 22.60 -6.68 -39.48
C GLY A 549 21.94 -8.04 -39.55
N SER A 550 21.98 -8.67 -40.72
CA SER A 550 21.54 -10.07 -40.85
C SER A 550 22.53 -11.03 -40.20
N PRO A 551 22.09 -12.20 -39.70
CA PRO A 551 23.01 -13.23 -39.15
C PRO A 551 24.16 -13.55 -40.05
N ALA A 552 23.87 -13.72 -41.35
CA ALA A 552 24.87 -14.07 -42.37
C ALA A 552 25.94 -12.98 -42.61
N THR A 553 25.53 -11.70 -42.48
CA THR A 553 26.44 -10.57 -42.61
C THR A 553 27.37 -10.47 -41.41
N LEU A 554 26.80 -10.50 -40.20
CA LEU A 554 27.56 -10.34 -38.95
C LEU A 554 28.55 -11.50 -38.70
N ILE A 555 28.23 -12.72 -39.15
CA ILE A 555 29.20 -13.84 -39.09
C ILE A 555 30.40 -13.56 -39.98
N LYS A 556 30.21 -12.98 -41.18
CA LYS A 556 31.31 -12.67 -42.13
C LYS A 556 32.19 -11.51 -41.63
N GLU A 557 31.58 -10.53 -40.92
CA GLU A 557 32.30 -9.38 -40.35
C GLU A 557 33.24 -9.78 -39.20
N ASN A 558 33.09 -11.00 -38.67
CA ASN A 558 33.92 -11.57 -37.60
C ASN A 558 34.02 -10.69 -36.34
N GLY A 559 32.94 -10.01 -36.02
CA GLY A 559 32.82 -9.11 -34.89
C GLY A 559 32.37 -9.82 -33.61
N GLU A 560 31.67 -9.07 -32.73
CA GLU A 560 31.19 -9.55 -31.41
C GLU A 560 30.17 -10.69 -31.58
N PHE A 561 29.27 -10.58 -32.58
CA PHE A 561 28.31 -11.64 -32.90
C PHE A 561 29.00 -12.96 -33.30
N ALA A 562 29.93 -12.89 -34.23
CA ALA A 562 30.69 -14.08 -34.68
C ALA A 562 31.45 -14.72 -33.51
N ARG A 563 32.06 -13.92 -32.65
CA ARG A 563 32.72 -14.38 -31.42
C ARG A 563 31.75 -15.12 -30.48
N MET A 564 30.54 -14.57 -30.25
CA MET A 564 29.53 -15.21 -29.41
C MET A 564 29.07 -16.56 -29.99
N VAL A 565 28.83 -16.62 -31.28
CA VAL A 565 28.50 -17.87 -31.99
C VAL A 565 29.61 -18.92 -31.80
N LYS A 566 30.89 -18.55 -31.99
CA LYS A 566 32.03 -19.43 -31.80
C LYS A 566 32.12 -19.99 -30.39
N LEU A 567 32.02 -19.12 -29.36
CA LEU A 567 32.07 -19.54 -27.96
C LEU A 567 30.93 -20.50 -27.59
N GLN A 568 29.73 -20.32 -28.15
CA GLN A 568 28.61 -21.21 -27.87
C GLN A 568 28.78 -22.56 -28.61
N THR A 569 29.35 -22.58 -29.82
CA THR A 569 29.67 -23.82 -30.54
C THR A 569 30.72 -24.62 -29.78
N GLU A 570 31.78 -23.97 -29.31
CA GLU A 570 32.83 -24.61 -28.50
C GLU A 570 32.27 -25.16 -27.17
N SER A 571 31.29 -24.50 -26.56
CA SER A 571 30.65 -24.99 -25.31
C SER A 571 29.75 -26.21 -25.54
N LEU A 572 29.21 -26.41 -26.74
CA LEU A 572 28.42 -27.59 -27.10
C LEU A 572 29.30 -28.84 -27.39
N GLU A 573 30.58 -28.63 -27.74
CA GLU A 573 31.56 -29.69 -27.92
C GLU A 573 32.17 -30.20 -26.61
N TRP A 574 31.83 -29.53 -25.47
CA TRP A 574 32.32 -29.93 -24.15
C TRP A 574 31.58 -31.19 -23.69
N THR A 575 32.19 -32.33 -23.81
CA THR A 575 31.75 -33.61 -23.24
C THR A 575 32.49 -33.85 -21.93
N ILE A 576 31.73 -34.17 -20.85
CA ILE A 576 32.28 -34.64 -19.57
C ILE A 576 32.76 -36.06 -19.74
#